data_2a06d90eecdc13ab57c3d197b6862599
#
_entry.id   2a06d90eecdc13ab57c3d197b6862599
#
_cell.length_a   1.000
_cell.length_b   1.000
_cell.length_c   1.000
_cell.angle_alpha   90.00
_cell.angle_beta   90.00
_cell.angle_gamma   90.00
#
_symmetry.space_group_name_H-M   'P 1'
#
loop_
_entity.id
_entity.type
_entity.pdbx_description
1 polymer ?
#
loop_
_entity_poly.entity_id
_entity_poly.type
_entity_poly.pdbx_seq_one_letter_code
_entity_poly.pdbx_strand_id
1 'polypeptide(L)'
;DLSDPQLRLQKFGEIASKLAKEKQIRDALLAFQRNFPNQSNGAVLDGRDIGSIVFPEAQIKLFVTAKLSVRAVRRQKDMKRMGQNISLKELEASLKARDQRDINRAIAPLVCLKDATIIDTSNIPFGSLKKEIIEIVEKKYKSLSLGSSEEKKLKKKPNLVKKGEFNGNS
;
A
#
# COMPACT_ATOMS: atom_id res chain seq x y z
N ASP A 1 -9.31 6.17 -21.34
CA ASP A 1 -9.60 7.05 -20.22
C ASP A 1 -9.81 6.22 -18.96
N LEU A 2 -8.98 6.42 -17.94
CA LEU A 2 -9.05 5.70 -16.66
C LEU A 2 -10.23 6.14 -15.78
N SER A 3 -10.95 7.19 -16.16
CA SER A 3 -12.13 7.67 -15.45
C SER A 3 -13.42 6.94 -15.86
N ASP A 4 -13.37 6.07 -16.89
CA ASP A 4 -14.54 5.32 -17.36
C ASP A 4 -15.17 4.50 -16.22
N PRO A 5 -16.44 4.78 -15.85
CA PRO A 5 -17.13 4.04 -14.80
C PRO A 5 -17.24 2.53 -15.06
N GLN A 6 -17.20 2.12 -16.32
CA GLN A 6 -17.24 0.70 -16.69
C GLN A 6 -16.04 -0.08 -16.15
N LEU A 7 -14.88 0.55 -15.99
CA LEU A 7 -13.69 -0.09 -15.39
C LEU A 7 -13.92 -0.55 -13.93
N ARG A 8 -14.95 -0.02 -13.27
CA ARG A 8 -15.35 -0.39 -11.91
C ARG A 8 -16.30 -1.58 -11.86
N LEU A 9 -16.74 -2.09 -13.01
CA LEU A 9 -17.57 -3.29 -13.05
C LEU A 9 -16.83 -4.51 -12.50
N GLN A 10 -17.59 -5.45 -11.93
CA GLN A 10 -17.03 -6.65 -11.30
C GLN A 10 -16.13 -7.45 -12.27
N LYS A 11 -16.56 -7.61 -13.53
CA LYS A 11 -15.81 -8.33 -14.56
C LYS A 11 -14.38 -7.83 -14.76
N PHE A 12 -14.16 -6.52 -14.71
CA PHE A 12 -12.80 -5.95 -14.87
C PHE A 12 -11.92 -6.23 -13.65
N GLY A 13 -12.50 -6.21 -12.43
CA GLY A 13 -11.77 -6.60 -11.23
C GLY A 13 -11.32 -8.08 -11.26
N GLU A 14 -12.14 -8.96 -11.81
CA GLU A 14 -11.81 -10.38 -12.00
C GLU A 14 -10.74 -10.58 -13.07
N ILE A 15 -10.85 -9.89 -14.21
CA ILE A 15 -9.85 -9.92 -15.28
C ILE A 15 -8.50 -9.40 -14.73
N ALA A 16 -8.48 -8.26 -14.06
CA ALA A 16 -7.28 -7.70 -13.46
C ALA A 16 -6.61 -8.67 -12.47
N SER A 17 -7.39 -9.34 -11.62
CA SER A 17 -6.87 -10.35 -10.68
C SER A 17 -6.30 -11.59 -11.40
N LYS A 18 -6.84 -11.96 -12.56
CA LYS A 18 -6.29 -13.05 -13.40
C LYS A 18 -4.99 -12.61 -14.08
N LEU A 19 -4.98 -11.45 -14.71
CA LEU A 19 -3.80 -10.90 -15.41
C LEU A 19 -2.64 -10.61 -14.44
N ALA A 20 -2.94 -10.28 -13.18
CA ALA A 20 -1.93 -10.04 -12.16
C ALA A 20 -1.06 -11.26 -11.81
N LYS A 21 -1.38 -12.45 -12.33
CA LYS A 21 -0.56 -13.66 -12.22
C LYS A 21 0.52 -13.75 -13.32
N GLU A 22 0.33 -13.04 -14.42
CA GLU A 22 1.19 -13.09 -15.58
C GLU A 22 2.43 -12.22 -15.37
N LYS A 23 3.60 -12.89 -15.32
CA LYS A 23 4.88 -12.20 -15.04
C LYS A 23 5.18 -11.12 -16.05
N GLN A 24 4.97 -11.37 -17.35
CA GLN A 24 5.26 -10.40 -18.41
C GLN A 24 4.43 -9.13 -18.28
N ILE A 25 3.13 -9.25 -17.94
CA ILE A 25 2.24 -8.11 -17.73
C ILE A 25 2.69 -7.31 -16.50
N ARG A 26 3.06 -8.00 -15.44
CA ARG A 26 3.56 -7.36 -14.22
C ARG A 26 4.84 -6.60 -14.47
N ASP A 27 5.82 -7.20 -15.16
CA ASP A 27 7.10 -6.57 -15.46
C ASP A 27 6.91 -5.31 -16.31
N ALA A 28 6.03 -5.35 -17.31
CA ALA A 28 5.69 -4.20 -18.14
C ALA A 28 5.05 -3.04 -17.32
N LEU A 29 4.19 -3.37 -16.36
CA LEU A 29 3.53 -2.37 -15.52
C LEU A 29 4.41 -1.85 -14.39
N LEU A 30 5.39 -2.62 -13.90
CA LEU A 30 6.21 -2.28 -12.76
C LEU A 30 7.02 -1.00 -12.98
N ALA A 31 7.63 -0.87 -14.15
CA ALA A 31 8.39 0.33 -14.52
C ALA A 31 7.49 1.58 -14.53
N PHE A 32 6.30 1.46 -15.11
CA PHE A 32 5.31 2.53 -15.12
C PHE A 32 4.87 2.92 -13.70
N GLN A 33 4.52 1.93 -12.86
CA GLN A 33 4.10 2.16 -11.49
C GLN A 33 5.21 2.84 -10.66
N ARG A 34 6.47 2.40 -10.82
CA ARG A 34 7.62 2.97 -10.10
C ARG A 34 7.99 4.38 -10.54
N ASN A 35 7.67 4.75 -11.77
CA ASN A 35 7.91 6.10 -12.27
C ASN A 35 6.84 7.11 -11.81
N PHE A 36 5.69 6.64 -11.35
CA PHE A 36 4.58 7.52 -10.97
C PHE A 36 4.92 8.53 -9.85
N PRO A 37 5.59 8.15 -8.74
CA PRO A 37 5.95 9.11 -7.68
C PRO A 37 6.96 10.17 -8.11
N ASN A 38 7.77 9.90 -9.14
CA ASN A 38 8.78 10.85 -9.63
C ASN A 38 8.16 12.06 -10.34
N GLN A 39 6.86 12.01 -10.64
CA GLN A 39 6.13 13.10 -11.30
C GLN A 39 5.53 14.12 -10.31
N SER A 40 5.71 13.91 -9.00
CA SER A 40 5.12 14.74 -7.95
C SER A 40 5.97 14.71 -6.66
N ASN A 41 5.66 15.61 -5.71
CA ASN A 41 6.32 15.66 -4.40
C ASN A 41 5.93 14.51 -3.45
N GLY A 42 5.40 13.44 -3.97
CA GLY A 42 4.96 12.24 -3.26
C GLY A 42 3.79 11.58 -3.96
N ALA A 43 3.47 10.35 -3.58
CA ALA A 43 2.36 9.61 -4.16
C ALA A 43 1.68 8.71 -3.13
N VAL A 44 0.39 8.46 -3.34
CA VAL A 44 -0.38 7.43 -2.66
C VAL A 44 -0.79 6.40 -3.71
N LEU A 45 -0.40 5.15 -3.49
CA LEU A 45 -0.71 4.05 -4.39
C LEU A 45 -1.57 3.02 -3.68
N ASP A 46 -2.59 2.52 -4.37
CA ASP A 46 -3.46 1.44 -3.91
C ASP A 46 -3.22 0.17 -4.74
N GLY A 47 -3.16 -0.98 -4.05
CA GLY A 47 -2.97 -2.27 -4.69
C GLY A 47 -2.75 -3.40 -3.70
N ARG A 48 -2.44 -4.60 -4.22
CA ARG A 48 -2.27 -5.82 -3.42
C ARG A 48 -0.83 -6.07 -2.98
N ASP A 49 0.11 -5.57 -3.75
CA ASP A 49 1.54 -5.80 -3.62
C ASP A 49 2.37 -4.51 -3.69
N ILE A 50 1.73 -3.36 -3.51
CA ILE A 50 2.41 -2.06 -3.58
C ILE A 50 3.55 -2.00 -2.56
N GLY A 51 3.28 -2.29 -1.29
CA GLY A 51 4.29 -2.21 -0.23
C GLY A 51 5.28 -3.39 -0.21
N SER A 52 4.97 -4.52 -0.87
CA SER A 52 5.85 -5.71 -0.87
C SER A 52 6.75 -5.80 -2.11
N ILE A 53 6.28 -5.34 -3.27
CA ILE A 53 6.97 -5.52 -4.55
C ILE A 53 7.21 -4.20 -5.28
N VAL A 54 6.19 -3.34 -5.37
CA VAL A 54 6.30 -2.11 -6.19
C VAL A 54 7.16 -1.09 -5.47
N PHE A 55 6.87 -0.82 -4.19
CA PHE A 55 7.59 0.11 -3.30
C PHE A 55 7.88 -0.52 -1.94
N PRO A 56 8.78 -1.50 -1.86
CA PRO A 56 9.18 -2.10 -0.59
C PRO A 56 9.84 -1.09 0.36
N GLU A 57 10.40 -0.02 -0.17
CA GLU A 57 11.01 1.10 0.56
C GLU A 57 10.02 2.21 0.94
N ALA A 58 8.72 2.05 0.65
CA ALA A 58 7.71 3.06 0.99
C ALA A 58 7.76 3.40 2.48
N GLN A 59 7.84 4.70 2.79
CA GLN A 59 7.96 5.22 4.15
C GLN A 59 6.73 4.92 5.01
N ILE A 60 5.55 4.91 4.40
CA ILE A 60 4.28 4.63 5.08
C ILE A 60 3.57 3.51 4.32
N LYS A 61 3.32 2.41 5.02
CA LYS A 61 2.57 1.27 4.49
C LYS A 61 1.33 1.05 5.33
N LEU A 62 0.19 1.02 4.67
CA LEU A 62 -1.12 0.77 5.30
C LEU A 62 -1.70 -0.52 4.73
N PHE A 63 -2.06 -1.44 5.61
CA PHE A 63 -2.81 -2.65 5.26
C PHE A 63 -4.27 -2.45 5.65
N VAL A 64 -5.08 -2.02 4.67
CA VAL A 64 -6.50 -1.74 4.88
C VAL A 64 -7.31 -3.00 4.67
N THR A 65 -8.10 -3.37 5.67
CA THR A 65 -8.96 -4.56 5.64
C THR A 65 -10.38 -4.28 6.10
N ALA A 66 -11.28 -5.22 5.89
CA ALA A 66 -12.62 -5.27 6.47
C ALA A 66 -13.18 -6.69 6.38
N LYS A 67 -14.13 -7.03 7.25
CA LYS A 67 -14.89 -8.30 7.21
C LYS A 67 -15.49 -8.50 5.81
N LEU A 68 -15.50 -9.74 5.34
CA LEU A 68 -16.02 -10.09 4.00
C LEU A 68 -17.46 -9.61 3.80
N SER A 69 -18.33 -9.83 4.79
CA SER A 69 -19.72 -9.39 4.75
C SER A 69 -19.87 -7.87 4.61
N VAL A 70 -19.03 -7.10 5.32
CA VAL A 70 -19.03 -5.64 5.22
C VAL A 70 -18.59 -5.17 3.82
N ARG A 71 -17.54 -5.82 3.26
CA ARG A 71 -17.06 -5.53 1.90
C ARG A 71 -18.13 -5.87 0.84
N ALA A 72 -18.84 -6.98 1.02
CA ALA A 72 -19.93 -7.38 0.13
C ALA A 72 -21.09 -6.38 0.15
N VAL A 73 -21.51 -5.90 1.33
CA VAL A 73 -22.55 -4.86 1.45
C VAL A 73 -22.11 -3.56 0.78
N ARG A 74 -20.86 -3.11 1.01
CA ARG A 74 -20.31 -1.91 0.35
C ARG A 74 -20.33 -2.08 -1.16
N ARG A 75 -19.85 -3.23 -1.64
CA ARG A 75 -19.81 -3.54 -3.08
C ARG A 75 -21.21 -3.61 -3.69
N GLN A 76 -22.19 -4.18 -2.98
CA GLN A 76 -23.57 -4.23 -3.45
C GLN A 76 -24.15 -2.82 -3.64
N LYS A 77 -23.89 -1.90 -2.71
CA LYS A 77 -24.33 -0.50 -2.84
C LYS A 77 -23.74 0.16 -4.10
N ASP A 78 -22.44 -0.08 -4.36
CA ASP A 78 -21.78 0.47 -5.54
C ASP A 78 -22.33 -0.13 -6.84
N MET A 79 -22.56 -1.45 -6.86
CA MET A 79 -23.17 -2.11 -8.02
C MET A 79 -24.58 -1.61 -8.31
N LYS A 80 -25.41 -1.42 -7.27
CA LYS A 80 -26.75 -0.84 -7.41
C LYS A 80 -26.72 0.57 -8.00
N ARG A 81 -25.77 1.40 -7.59
CA ARG A 81 -25.59 2.76 -8.18
C ARG A 81 -25.22 2.71 -9.67
N MET A 82 -24.62 1.64 -10.13
CA MET A 82 -24.28 1.38 -11.53
C MET A 82 -25.37 0.59 -12.28
N GLY A 83 -26.58 0.45 -11.70
CA GLY A 83 -27.69 -0.27 -12.32
C GLY A 83 -27.57 -1.79 -12.29
N GLN A 84 -26.61 -2.35 -11.54
CA GLN A 84 -26.41 -3.80 -11.40
C GLN A 84 -27.06 -4.34 -10.12
N ASN A 85 -27.90 -5.34 -10.25
CA ASN A 85 -28.54 -6.00 -9.11
C ASN A 85 -27.94 -7.39 -8.91
N ILE A 86 -26.95 -7.48 -8.00
CA ILE A 86 -26.21 -8.69 -7.66
C ILE A 86 -26.54 -9.06 -6.22
N SER A 87 -26.79 -10.33 -5.93
CA SER A 87 -27.08 -10.79 -4.59
C SER A 87 -25.85 -10.69 -3.66
N LEU A 88 -26.07 -10.51 -2.37
CA LEU A 88 -24.99 -10.48 -1.38
C LEU A 88 -24.20 -11.80 -1.38
N LYS A 89 -24.89 -12.93 -1.52
CA LYS A 89 -24.27 -14.26 -1.56
C LYS A 89 -23.28 -14.40 -2.74
N GLU A 90 -23.68 -13.94 -3.92
CA GLU A 90 -22.81 -13.94 -5.11
C GLU A 90 -21.61 -13.03 -4.93
N LEU A 91 -21.83 -11.84 -4.35
CA LEU A 91 -20.74 -10.91 -4.09
C LEU A 91 -19.76 -11.42 -3.04
N GLU A 92 -20.24 -12.04 -1.96
CA GLU A 92 -19.38 -12.67 -0.96
C GLU A 92 -18.56 -13.81 -1.57
N ALA A 93 -19.18 -14.68 -2.37
CA ALA A 93 -18.48 -15.76 -3.06
C ALA A 93 -17.39 -15.24 -4.01
N SER A 94 -17.72 -14.21 -4.80
CA SER A 94 -16.77 -13.59 -5.73
C SER A 94 -15.61 -12.91 -5.01
N LEU A 95 -15.88 -12.13 -3.96
CA LEU A 95 -14.87 -11.48 -3.14
C LEU A 95 -13.97 -12.50 -2.45
N LYS A 96 -14.54 -13.54 -1.85
CA LYS A 96 -13.78 -14.63 -1.22
C LYS A 96 -12.85 -15.33 -2.23
N ALA A 97 -13.37 -15.66 -3.41
CA ALA A 97 -12.58 -16.28 -4.47
C ALA A 97 -11.45 -15.38 -4.96
N ARG A 98 -11.68 -14.07 -5.04
CA ARG A 98 -10.65 -13.07 -5.37
C ARG A 98 -9.58 -13.01 -4.30
N ASP A 99 -9.96 -12.89 -3.02
CA ASP A 99 -9.02 -12.83 -1.90
C ASP A 99 -8.12 -14.08 -1.88
N GLN A 100 -8.70 -15.26 -2.06
CA GLN A 100 -7.94 -16.51 -2.16
C GLN A 100 -6.93 -16.50 -3.32
N ARG A 101 -7.33 -15.98 -4.49
CA ARG A 101 -6.40 -15.85 -5.62
C ARG A 101 -5.27 -14.87 -5.30
N ASP A 102 -5.58 -13.73 -4.71
CA ASP A 102 -4.59 -12.69 -4.41
C ASP A 102 -3.60 -13.14 -3.31
N ILE A 103 -4.05 -13.92 -2.33
CA ILE A 103 -3.21 -14.47 -1.25
C ILE A 103 -2.33 -15.63 -1.77
N ASN A 104 -2.91 -16.54 -2.56
CA ASN A 104 -2.25 -17.79 -2.94
C ASN A 104 -1.51 -17.73 -4.29
N ARG A 105 -1.46 -16.58 -4.94
CA ARG A 105 -0.71 -16.47 -6.20
C ARG A 105 0.79 -16.63 -5.96
N ALA A 106 1.47 -17.35 -6.87
CA ALA A 106 2.91 -17.60 -6.75
C ALA A 106 3.75 -16.32 -6.93
N ILE A 107 3.27 -15.36 -7.73
CA ILE A 107 3.97 -14.10 -8.01
C ILE A 107 3.27 -12.96 -7.28
N ALA A 108 3.99 -12.23 -6.45
CA ALA A 108 3.55 -11.06 -5.71
C ALA A 108 2.24 -11.28 -4.92
N PRO A 109 2.17 -12.26 -4.02
CA PRO A 109 0.97 -12.52 -3.22
C PRO A 109 0.59 -11.31 -2.37
N LEU A 110 -0.70 -11.22 -2.02
CA LEU A 110 -1.16 -10.27 -1.02
C LEU A 110 -0.61 -10.69 0.35
N VAL A 111 0.24 -9.89 0.92
CA VAL A 111 0.83 -10.11 2.25
C VAL A 111 0.67 -8.87 3.13
N CYS A 112 0.38 -9.09 4.42
CA CYS A 112 0.47 -8.04 5.41
C CYS A 112 1.92 -7.97 5.92
N LEU A 113 2.62 -6.90 5.60
CA LEU A 113 4.01 -6.71 5.98
C LEU A 113 4.12 -6.36 7.47
N LYS A 114 5.24 -6.73 8.11
CA LYS A 114 5.48 -6.45 9.53
C LYS A 114 5.54 -4.95 9.85
N ASP A 115 6.00 -4.14 8.91
CA ASP A 115 6.10 -2.68 9.01
C ASP A 115 4.84 -1.94 8.56
N ALA A 116 3.81 -2.66 8.11
CA ALA A 116 2.53 -2.07 7.73
C ALA A 116 1.65 -1.78 8.96
N THR A 117 0.98 -0.63 8.95
CA THR A 117 -0.09 -0.33 9.91
C THR A 117 -1.39 -0.96 9.42
N ILE A 118 -1.99 -1.82 10.24
CA ILE A 118 -3.26 -2.49 9.91
C ILE A 118 -4.41 -1.55 10.27
N ILE A 119 -5.34 -1.37 9.34
CA ILE A 119 -6.57 -0.59 9.51
C ILE A 119 -7.76 -1.49 9.18
N ASP A 120 -8.46 -1.97 10.22
CA ASP A 120 -9.73 -2.70 10.03
C ASP A 120 -10.89 -1.72 9.95
N THR A 121 -11.43 -1.56 8.75
CA THR A 121 -12.52 -0.63 8.47
C THR A 121 -13.91 -1.22 8.69
N SER A 122 -14.03 -2.41 9.29
CA SER A 122 -15.31 -3.12 9.43
C SER A 122 -16.37 -2.31 10.14
N ASN A 123 -15.98 -1.60 11.21
CA ASN A 123 -16.88 -0.85 12.07
C ASN A 123 -16.67 0.67 11.97
N ILE A 124 -15.84 1.15 11.04
CA ILE A 124 -15.51 2.57 10.91
C ILE A 124 -16.39 3.20 9.83
N PRO A 125 -17.18 4.24 10.13
CA PRO A 125 -17.88 5.03 9.14
C PRO A 125 -16.88 5.69 8.17
N PHE A 126 -17.25 5.80 6.89
CA PHE A 126 -16.36 6.33 5.85
C PHE A 126 -15.79 7.73 6.18
N GLY A 127 -16.63 8.62 6.74
CA GLY A 127 -16.19 9.97 7.13
C GLY A 127 -15.14 9.99 8.23
N SER A 128 -15.24 9.07 9.21
CA SER A 128 -14.27 8.94 10.30
C SER A 128 -12.97 8.29 9.83
N LEU A 129 -13.04 7.35 8.87
CA LEU A 129 -11.88 6.66 8.33
C LEU A 129 -10.87 7.62 7.70
N LYS A 130 -11.35 8.62 6.95
CA LYS A 130 -10.46 9.62 6.34
C LYS A 130 -9.63 10.35 7.39
N LYS A 131 -10.26 10.77 8.49
CA LYS A 131 -9.59 11.47 9.59
C LYS A 131 -8.54 10.57 10.25
N GLU A 132 -8.89 9.33 10.57
CA GLU A 132 -7.99 8.36 11.18
C GLU A 132 -6.76 8.06 10.30
N ILE A 133 -6.96 7.88 9.00
CA ILE A 133 -5.84 7.68 8.06
C ILE A 133 -4.92 8.89 8.03
N ILE A 134 -5.47 10.10 7.98
CA ILE A 134 -4.67 11.34 7.99
C ILE A 134 -3.83 11.41 9.27
N GLU A 135 -4.43 11.17 10.45
CA GLU A 135 -3.73 11.19 11.74
C GLU A 135 -2.59 10.16 11.79
N ILE A 136 -2.81 8.94 11.29
CA ILE A 136 -1.78 7.89 11.19
C ILE A 136 -0.62 8.34 10.29
N VAL A 137 -0.94 8.90 9.13
CA VAL A 137 0.07 9.37 8.16
C VAL A 137 0.87 10.51 8.74
N GLU A 138 0.22 11.52 9.31
CA GLU A 138 0.91 12.66 9.93
C GLU A 138 1.82 12.25 11.09
N LYS A 139 1.36 11.35 11.96
CA LYS A 139 2.16 10.82 13.06
C LYS A 139 3.41 10.10 12.56
N LYS A 140 3.25 9.23 11.55
CA LYS A 140 4.40 8.52 10.95
C LYS A 140 5.34 9.48 10.23
N TYR A 141 4.82 10.45 9.48
CA TYR A 141 5.64 11.44 8.78
C TYR A 141 6.47 12.28 9.76
N LYS A 142 5.87 12.74 10.86
CA LYS A 142 6.58 13.46 11.92
C LYS A 142 7.70 12.63 12.54
N SER A 143 7.47 11.36 12.84
CA SER A 143 8.51 10.48 13.39
C SER A 143 9.69 10.26 12.44
N LEU A 144 9.45 10.14 11.14
CA LEU A 144 10.48 10.01 10.12
C LEU A 144 11.32 11.30 9.96
N SER A 145 10.67 12.48 10.01
CA SER A 145 11.36 13.75 9.89
C SER A 145 12.24 14.06 11.11
N LEU A 146 11.85 13.64 12.31
CA LEU A 146 12.66 13.77 13.52
C LEU A 146 13.89 12.84 13.50
N GLY A 147 13.71 11.56 13.10
CA GLY A 147 14.82 10.61 12.99
C GLY A 147 15.87 11.04 11.97
N SER A 148 15.45 11.57 10.81
CA SER A 148 16.38 12.09 9.80
C SER A 148 17.17 13.32 10.26
N SER A 149 16.64 14.12 11.19
CA SER A 149 17.33 15.27 11.78
C SER A 149 18.38 14.86 12.80
N GLU A 150 18.17 13.80 13.55
CA GLU A 150 19.14 13.23 14.50
C GLU A 150 20.30 12.55 13.78
N GLU A 151 20.04 11.77 12.73
CA GLU A 151 21.11 11.16 11.91
C GLU A 151 21.99 12.22 11.22
N LYS A 152 21.41 13.32 10.75
CA LYS A 152 22.18 14.44 10.19
C LYS A 152 23.03 15.15 11.23
N LYS A 153 22.61 15.22 12.51
CA LYS A 153 23.39 15.77 13.61
C LYS A 153 24.54 14.86 14.02
N LEU A 154 24.34 13.53 14.01
CA LEU A 154 25.42 12.57 14.31
C LEU A 154 26.53 12.57 13.25
N LYS A 155 26.18 12.69 11.97
CA LYS A 155 27.15 12.75 10.85
C LYS A 155 27.95 14.07 10.80
N LYS A 156 27.54 15.12 11.54
CA LYS A 156 28.25 16.41 11.62
C LYS A 156 29.21 16.57 12.80
N LYS A 157 29.39 15.54 13.64
CA LYS A 157 30.45 15.60 14.67
C LYS A 157 31.78 15.32 13.99
N PRO A 158 32.75 16.28 13.96
CA PRO A 158 34.07 16.00 13.40
C PRO A 158 34.76 14.96 14.28
N ASN A 159 35.36 13.98 13.63
CA ASN A 159 36.30 13.05 14.27
C ASN A 159 37.45 13.85 14.86
N LEU A 160 37.45 14.08 16.16
CA LEU A 160 38.60 14.51 16.90
C LEU A 160 39.60 13.34 16.94
N VAL A 161 40.45 13.29 15.93
CA VAL A 161 41.64 12.46 15.93
C VAL A 161 42.58 13.07 17.00
N LYS A 162 42.69 12.41 18.16
CA LYS A 162 43.76 12.72 19.13
C LYS A 162 45.09 12.39 18.45
N LYS A 163 45.87 13.42 18.13
CA LYS A 163 47.30 13.27 17.83
C LYS A 163 47.96 12.67 19.07
N GLY A 164 48.31 11.40 19.01
CA GLY A 164 49.24 10.80 19.95
C GLY A 164 50.64 11.33 19.68
N GLU A 165 51.22 11.97 20.69
CA GLU A 165 52.63 12.35 20.72
C GLU A 165 53.48 11.08 20.70
N PHE A 166 54.32 10.96 19.69
CA PHE A 166 55.36 9.95 19.62
C PHE A 166 56.63 10.58 20.17
N ASN A 167 56.88 10.40 21.47
CA ASN A 167 58.19 10.72 22.06
C ASN A 167 59.13 9.54 21.71
N GLY A 168 60.06 9.82 20.82
CA GLY A 168 61.21 8.99 20.59
C GLY A 168 62.25 9.31 21.65
N ASN A 169 62.84 8.28 22.25
CA ASN A 169 64.15 8.32 22.84
C ASN A 169 64.86 7.00 22.70
N SER A 170 66.08 7.11 22.19
CA SER A 170 67.23 6.18 22.19
C SER A 170 67.24 5.12 21.11
#